data_d88c6cc33c335e2437fede8cb10dd968
#
_entry.id   d88c6cc33c335e2437fede8cb10dd968
#
_cell.length_a   1.000
_cell.length_b   1.000
_cell.length_c   1.000
_cell.angle_alpha   90.00
_cell.angle_beta   90.00
_cell.angle_gamma   90.00
#
_symmetry.space_group_name_H-M   'P 1'
#
loop_
_entity.id
_entity.type
_entity.pdbx_description
1 polymer ?
#
loop_
_entity_poly.entity_id
_entity_poly.type
_entity_poly.pdbx_seq_one_letter_code
_entity_poly.pdbx_strand_id
1 'polypeptide(L)'
;MDHQPPKTMGQQFGRRSWAEPWKIKMVEPLTMTTSTHRQAALEEAGYNTFLLKSDDVYIDLLTDSGTNAMSDRQWAGMMLGDEAYAGSRNFYHLEEAIQKTYGYQYIVPTHQGRGAEHLLSQAAIQKGQYVPGNMYFTTTRLHQEMAGGIFRDVIIAEAHDPQNLHPFKGNIDLDKLQALIDQVGAEQIAYVSLAGTVNMAGGQPVSMANLRDLRALCDRAKIRIFLDATRMVENAFFIQEREEGYAEKSIAEILKEFCSYTDGAWMSAKKDNLVNIGGWLAVNDWDLFEELRNMVVVFEGLHTYGGLAGRDLEAIAIGIEESVQDAHIRSRIGQVRYLGTLLTEWDIPIVQPVGGHAIFLDAKRFYPHIPQGQFPAQTLAAELYLDSGIRSMERGVVSAGRDPQTGDHRYPALELTRLTIPRRVYTQAHMDVIAESVKAIFDGREQTRGLKMVYEPKYLRFFQARFERL
;
A
#
# COMPACT_ATOMS: atom_id res chain seq x y z
N MET A 1 -6.32 -27.39 -25.63
CA MET A 1 -7.58 -27.10 -24.89
C MET A 1 -7.39 -25.73 -24.29
N ASP A 2 -8.13 -24.74 -24.79
CA ASP A 2 -8.01 -23.35 -24.33
C ASP A 2 -8.48 -23.25 -22.87
N HIS A 3 -7.57 -23.33 -21.93
CA HIS A 3 -7.82 -23.02 -20.53
C HIS A 3 -7.89 -21.49 -20.38
N GLN A 4 -9.02 -20.91 -20.74
CA GLN A 4 -9.33 -19.56 -20.29
C GLN A 4 -9.44 -19.59 -18.75
N PRO A 5 -8.88 -18.58 -18.02
CA PRO A 5 -9.06 -18.48 -16.59
C PRO A 5 -10.53 -18.58 -16.23
N PRO A 6 -10.90 -19.18 -15.08
CA PRO A 6 -12.29 -19.38 -14.73
C PRO A 6 -13.00 -18.04 -14.81
N LYS A 7 -13.95 -17.97 -15.77
CA LYS A 7 -14.78 -16.77 -15.97
C LYS A 7 -15.47 -16.46 -14.66
N THR A 8 -15.53 -15.20 -14.26
CA THR A 8 -16.45 -14.77 -13.21
C THR A 8 -17.83 -15.32 -13.52
N MET A 9 -18.68 -15.51 -12.53
CA MET A 9 -20.00 -16.12 -12.74
C MET A 9 -20.80 -15.39 -13.83
N GLY A 10 -20.67 -14.06 -13.99
CA GLY A 10 -21.26 -13.29 -15.08
C GLY A 10 -20.67 -13.63 -16.45
N GLN A 11 -19.38 -13.88 -16.55
CA GLN A 11 -18.72 -14.29 -17.80
C GLN A 11 -19.08 -15.72 -18.22
N GLN A 12 -19.32 -16.63 -17.26
CA GLN A 12 -19.80 -17.98 -17.55
C GLN A 12 -21.15 -17.99 -18.26
N PHE A 13 -22.00 -17.02 -17.99
CA PHE A 13 -23.31 -16.87 -18.59
C PHE A 13 -23.37 -15.87 -19.76
N GLY A 14 -22.23 -15.41 -20.27
CA GLY A 14 -22.14 -14.40 -21.33
C GLY A 14 -22.63 -13.01 -20.93
N ARG A 15 -22.75 -12.73 -19.66
CA ARG A 15 -23.16 -11.43 -19.11
C ARG A 15 -21.94 -10.54 -18.87
N ARG A 16 -22.10 -9.23 -18.96
CA ARG A 16 -21.06 -8.24 -18.64
C ARG A 16 -20.93 -7.98 -17.15
N SER A 17 -22.00 -8.19 -16.39
CA SER A 17 -22.03 -7.98 -14.94
C SER A 17 -21.41 -9.15 -14.20
N TRP A 18 -20.73 -8.84 -13.10
CA TRP A 18 -20.21 -9.80 -12.14
C TRP A 18 -20.52 -9.29 -10.73
N ALA A 19 -20.47 -10.18 -9.74
CA ALA A 19 -20.69 -9.85 -8.34
C ALA A 19 -19.55 -10.39 -7.49
N GLU A 20 -19.42 -9.83 -6.29
CA GLU A 20 -18.46 -10.26 -5.30
C GLU A 20 -18.68 -11.72 -4.90
N PRO A 21 -17.60 -12.49 -4.56
CA PRO A 21 -17.71 -13.88 -4.17
C PRO A 21 -18.12 -14.06 -2.70
N TRP A 22 -18.72 -13.04 -2.09
CA TRP A 22 -19.22 -13.07 -0.71
C TRP A 22 -20.58 -12.35 -0.59
N LYS A 23 -21.22 -12.56 0.56
CA LYS A 23 -22.41 -11.81 0.98
C LYS A 23 -22.18 -11.11 2.30
N ILE A 24 -22.82 -9.96 2.48
CA ILE A 24 -22.72 -9.16 3.69
C ILE A 24 -23.51 -9.84 4.82
N LYS A 25 -22.87 -10.02 5.99
CA LYS A 25 -23.51 -10.53 7.21
C LYS A 25 -23.55 -9.51 8.34
N MET A 26 -22.64 -8.53 8.34
CA MET A 26 -22.54 -7.48 9.36
C MET A 26 -22.51 -6.14 8.67
N VAL A 27 -23.17 -5.15 9.22
CA VAL A 27 -23.22 -3.79 8.69
C VAL A 27 -22.85 -2.78 9.76
N GLU A 28 -22.14 -1.74 9.35
CA GLU A 28 -21.85 -0.54 10.13
C GLU A 28 -22.55 0.64 9.47
N PRO A 29 -23.46 1.35 10.16
CA PRO A 29 -24.16 2.51 9.60
C PRO A 29 -23.18 3.63 9.25
N LEU A 30 -23.38 4.28 8.10
CA LEU A 30 -22.62 5.46 7.70
C LEU A 30 -23.35 6.75 8.10
N THR A 31 -22.58 7.78 8.49
CA THR A 31 -23.14 9.09 8.81
C THR A 31 -23.29 9.94 7.55
N MET A 32 -24.54 10.30 7.22
CA MET A 32 -24.85 11.23 6.12
C MET A 32 -24.70 12.66 6.60
N THR A 33 -23.64 13.34 6.19
CA THR A 33 -23.32 14.71 6.62
C THR A 33 -23.92 15.78 5.70
N THR A 34 -24.29 16.94 6.25
CA THR A 34 -24.70 18.10 5.47
C THR A 34 -23.48 18.92 5.01
N SER A 35 -23.63 19.73 3.96
CA SER A 35 -22.56 20.62 3.47
C SER A 35 -22.07 21.60 4.54
N THR A 36 -22.99 22.17 5.35
CA THR A 36 -22.62 23.07 6.46
C THR A 36 -21.81 22.34 7.53
N HIS A 37 -22.18 21.10 7.86
CA HIS A 37 -21.42 20.28 8.80
C HIS A 37 -20.02 19.99 8.28
N ARG A 38 -19.90 19.57 7.02
CA ARG A 38 -18.60 19.27 6.39
C ARG A 38 -17.69 20.48 6.35
N GLN A 39 -18.23 21.67 6.04
CA GLN A 39 -17.46 22.90 6.05
C GLN A 39 -16.85 23.18 7.43
N ALA A 40 -17.67 23.12 8.50
CA ALA A 40 -17.21 23.35 9.86
C ALA A 40 -16.18 22.29 10.31
N ALA A 41 -16.41 21.02 10.02
CA ALA A 41 -15.49 19.93 10.36
C ALA A 41 -14.13 20.06 9.66
N LEU A 42 -14.11 20.43 8.37
CA LEU A 42 -12.88 20.62 7.62
C LEU A 42 -12.09 21.85 8.09
N GLU A 43 -12.76 22.95 8.46
CA GLU A 43 -12.13 24.12 9.05
C GLU A 43 -11.50 23.78 10.42
N GLU A 44 -12.21 23.05 11.28
CA GLU A 44 -11.67 22.53 12.55
C GLU A 44 -10.44 21.63 12.31
N ALA A 45 -10.49 20.79 11.27
CA ALA A 45 -9.37 19.93 10.85
C ALA A 45 -8.22 20.69 10.16
N GLY A 46 -8.34 22.00 9.91
CA GLY A 46 -7.32 22.80 9.21
C GLY A 46 -7.06 22.28 7.79
N TYR A 47 -8.11 21.94 7.06
CA TYR A 47 -8.06 21.41 5.69
C TYR A 47 -7.19 20.17 5.51
N ASN A 48 -6.97 19.42 6.60
CA ASN A 48 -6.26 18.12 6.58
C ASN A 48 -7.22 16.98 6.87
N THR A 49 -7.46 16.14 5.88
CA THR A 49 -8.41 15.02 5.96
C THR A 49 -8.04 13.97 7.00
N PHE A 50 -6.77 13.88 7.42
CA PHE A 50 -6.36 13.03 8.56
C PHE A 50 -6.90 13.48 9.91
N LEU A 51 -7.24 14.76 10.06
CA LEU A 51 -7.72 15.34 11.33
C LEU A 51 -9.23 15.35 11.46
N LEU A 52 -9.96 14.87 10.44
CA LEU A 52 -11.40 14.65 10.51
C LEU A 52 -11.72 13.49 11.46
N LYS A 53 -12.78 13.65 12.27
CA LYS A 53 -13.32 12.57 13.09
C LYS A 53 -14.08 11.56 12.20
N SER A 54 -14.15 10.30 12.59
CA SER A 54 -14.85 9.28 11.79
C SER A 54 -16.34 9.59 11.61
N ASP A 55 -16.98 10.16 12.61
CA ASP A 55 -18.40 10.55 12.57
C ASP A 55 -18.70 11.68 11.57
N ASP A 56 -17.67 12.42 11.13
CA ASP A 56 -17.78 13.48 10.15
C ASP A 56 -17.63 12.97 8.70
N VAL A 57 -17.30 11.68 8.52
CA VAL A 57 -16.95 11.09 7.21
C VAL A 57 -18.06 10.18 6.71
N TYR A 58 -18.48 10.38 5.44
CA TYR A 58 -19.46 9.52 4.78
C TYR A 58 -18.82 8.30 4.12
N ILE A 59 -17.88 8.50 3.20
CA ILE A 59 -17.13 7.42 2.54
C ILE A 59 -15.65 7.60 2.85
N ASP A 60 -15.03 6.61 3.50
CA ASP A 60 -13.64 6.71 3.93
C ASP A 60 -12.69 5.99 2.97
N LEU A 61 -12.02 6.77 2.14
CA LEU A 61 -10.99 6.33 1.20
C LEU A 61 -9.58 6.79 1.61
N LEU A 62 -9.40 7.16 2.89
CA LEU A 62 -8.11 7.62 3.40
C LEU A 62 -7.05 6.54 3.26
N THR A 63 -7.41 5.31 3.64
CA THR A 63 -6.48 4.17 3.66
C THR A 63 -7.22 2.83 3.59
N ASP A 64 -6.56 1.81 3.05
CA ASP A 64 -6.95 0.41 3.15
C ASP A 64 -6.27 -0.33 4.32
N SER A 65 -5.60 0.42 5.21
CA SER A 65 -4.82 -0.12 6.31
C SER A 65 -5.66 -0.29 7.58
N GLY A 66 -6.08 -1.51 7.88
CA GLY A 66 -6.86 -1.81 9.07
C GLY A 66 -8.34 -1.41 8.97
N THR A 67 -8.82 -1.16 7.76
CA THR A 67 -10.20 -0.77 7.46
C THR A 67 -10.94 -1.85 6.66
N ASN A 68 -10.37 -3.06 6.58
CA ASN A 68 -10.95 -4.19 5.87
C ASN A 68 -12.09 -4.82 6.67
N ALA A 69 -13.10 -5.38 5.97
CA ALA A 69 -14.08 -6.25 6.60
C ALA A 69 -13.51 -7.68 6.72
N MET A 70 -13.43 -8.18 7.93
CA MET A 70 -13.03 -9.57 8.22
C MET A 70 -14.15 -10.55 7.89
N SER A 71 -13.77 -11.78 7.51
CA SER A 71 -14.70 -12.85 7.22
C SER A 71 -15.32 -13.45 8.49
N ASP A 72 -16.39 -14.21 8.31
CA ASP A 72 -16.98 -15.01 9.40
C ASP A 72 -16.00 -16.07 9.96
N ARG A 73 -15.10 -16.61 9.12
CA ARG A 73 -14.02 -17.50 9.57
C ARG A 73 -13.01 -16.78 10.46
N GLN A 74 -12.62 -15.55 10.09
CA GLN A 74 -11.72 -14.74 10.91
C GLN A 74 -12.37 -14.40 12.26
N TRP A 75 -13.64 -13.96 12.29
CA TRP A 75 -14.37 -13.71 13.53
C TRP A 75 -14.50 -14.97 14.39
N ALA A 76 -14.82 -16.13 13.81
CA ALA A 76 -14.88 -17.40 14.53
C ALA A 76 -13.50 -17.79 15.09
N GLY A 77 -12.43 -17.61 14.31
CA GLY A 77 -11.05 -17.86 14.74
C GLY A 77 -10.64 -16.98 15.93
N MET A 78 -11.01 -15.69 15.91
CA MET A 78 -10.77 -14.79 17.04
C MET A 78 -11.44 -15.28 18.33
N MET A 79 -12.66 -15.82 18.24
CA MET A 79 -13.37 -16.39 19.41
C MET A 79 -12.72 -17.66 19.95
N LEU A 80 -11.89 -18.33 19.15
CA LEU A 80 -11.13 -19.54 19.52
C LEU A 80 -9.67 -19.23 19.85
N GLY A 81 -9.30 -17.96 19.91
CA GLY A 81 -7.94 -17.51 20.20
C GLY A 81 -7.40 -18.06 21.52
N ASP A 82 -6.14 -18.48 21.49
CA ASP A 82 -5.39 -18.92 22.66
C ASP A 82 -4.61 -17.73 23.22
N GLU A 83 -5.01 -17.24 24.38
CA GLU A 83 -4.43 -16.07 25.03
C GLU A 83 -3.23 -16.43 25.93
N ALA A 84 -2.49 -17.50 25.61
CA ALA A 84 -1.25 -17.84 26.29
C ALA A 84 -0.20 -16.75 26.09
N TYR A 85 0.48 -16.33 27.15
CA TYR A 85 1.52 -15.30 27.09
C TYR A 85 2.72 -15.72 26.21
N ALA A 86 3.06 -17.00 26.20
CA ALA A 86 4.17 -17.53 25.42
C ALA A 86 3.77 -18.82 24.69
N GLY A 87 4.17 -18.93 23.42
CA GLY A 87 3.97 -20.15 22.64
C GLY A 87 2.50 -20.48 22.35
N SER A 88 1.68 -19.44 22.12
CA SER A 88 0.29 -19.62 21.69
C SER A 88 0.21 -20.48 20.43
N ARG A 89 -0.78 -21.39 20.35
CA ARG A 89 -1.02 -22.19 19.14
C ARG A 89 -1.34 -21.32 17.92
N ASN A 90 -1.86 -20.13 18.13
CA ASN A 90 -2.16 -19.18 17.05
C ASN A 90 -0.88 -18.60 16.41
N PHE A 91 0.22 -18.50 17.18
CA PHE A 91 1.53 -18.16 16.61
C PHE A 91 1.99 -19.24 15.64
N TYR A 92 1.90 -20.51 16.01
CA TYR A 92 2.31 -21.61 15.13
C TYR A 92 1.41 -21.75 13.90
N HIS A 93 0.12 -21.44 14.03
CA HIS A 93 -0.78 -21.35 12.88
C HIS A 93 -0.38 -20.21 11.94
N LEU A 94 -0.04 -19.03 12.47
CA LEU A 94 0.48 -17.92 11.68
C LEU A 94 1.79 -18.27 10.98
N GLU A 95 2.72 -18.90 11.71
CA GLU A 95 4.00 -19.36 11.16
C GLU A 95 3.79 -20.33 9.99
N GLU A 96 2.93 -21.35 10.16
CA GLU A 96 2.58 -22.28 9.10
C GLU A 96 1.94 -21.58 7.89
N ALA A 97 1.00 -20.67 8.11
CA ALA A 97 0.34 -19.91 7.05
C ALA A 97 1.34 -19.06 6.23
N ILE A 98 2.31 -18.41 6.89
CA ILE A 98 3.34 -17.62 6.21
C ILE A 98 4.32 -18.54 5.46
N GLN A 99 4.81 -19.61 6.06
CA GLN A 99 5.72 -20.56 5.42
C GLN A 99 5.09 -21.21 4.20
N LYS A 100 3.83 -21.59 4.28
CA LYS A 100 3.06 -22.21 3.19
C LYS A 100 2.86 -21.25 2.03
N THR A 101 2.46 -19.99 2.33
CA THR A 101 2.01 -19.01 1.34
C THR A 101 3.16 -18.20 0.75
N TYR A 102 4.09 -17.73 1.58
CA TYR A 102 5.21 -16.87 1.15
C TYR A 102 6.53 -17.64 1.03
N GLY A 103 6.70 -18.75 1.75
CA GLY A 103 7.87 -19.64 1.64
C GLY A 103 9.06 -19.25 2.51
N TYR A 104 8.98 -18.21 3.34
CA TYR A 104 10.06 -17.83 4.26
C TYR A 104 10.17 -18.79 5.44
N GLN A 105 11.39 -18.94 5.96
CA GLN A 105 11.72 -19.95 6.96
C GLN A 105 11.45 -19.48 8.40
N TYR A 106 11.83 -18.25 8.74
CA TYR A 106 11.76 -17.71 10.10
C TYR A 106 10.87 -16.48 10.15
N ILE A 107 10.02 -16.40 11.17
CA ILE A 107 8.96 -15.40 11.26
C ILE A 107 8.99 -14.69 12.62
N VAL A 108 8.82 -13.38 12.60
CA VAL A 108 8.67 -12.54 13.79
C VAL A 108 7.39 -11.71 13.62
N PRO A 109 6.36 -11.90 14.48
CA PRO A 109 5.17 -11.06 14.45
C PRO A 109 5.47 -9.67 15.00
N THR A 110 4.73 -8.67 14.54
CA THR A 110 4.77 -7.28 15.03
C THR A 110 3.36 -6.72 15.11
N HIS A 111 3.15 -5.67 15.92
CA HIS A 111 1.83 -5.06 16.07
C HIS A 111 1.31 -4.43 14.77
N GLN A 112 2.21 -4.06 13.83
CA GLN A 112 1.89 -3.58 12.48
C GLN A 112 3.14 -3.47 11.61
N GLY A 113 2.96 -3.22 10.30
CA GLY A 113 4.07 -3.17 9.33
C GLY A 113 5.20 -2.21 9.68
N ARG A 114 4.90 -1.02 10.24
CA ARG A 114 5.97 -0.06 10.63
C ARG A 114 6.83 -0.55 11.79
N GLY A 115 6.34 -1.44 12.63
CA GLY A 115 7.15 -2.17 13.60
C GLY A 115 8.16 -3.08 12.90
N ALA A 116 7.71 -3.85 11.91
CA ALA A 116 8.58 -4.68 11.08
C ALA A 116 9.62 -3.85 10.30
N GLU A 117 9.21 -2.71 9.69
CA GLU A 117 10.12 -1.76 9.03
C GLU A 117 11.21 -1.24 9.99
N HIS A 118 10.82 -0.90 11.22
CA HIS A 118 11.75 -0.43 12.25
C HIS A 118 12.79 -1.49 12.59
N LEU A 119 12.35 -2.70 12.93
CA LEU A 119 13.21 -3.80 13.32
C LEU A 119 14.23 -4.14 12.22
N LEU A 120 13.74 -4.33 10.98
CA LEU A 120 14.61 -4.62 9.84
C LEU A 120 15.63 -3.50 9.61
N SER A 121 15.18 -2.24 9.64
CA SER A 121 16.08 -1.11 9.39
C SER A 121 17.19 -1.02 10.45
N GLN A 122 16.85 -1.26 11.72
CA GLN A 122 17.85 -1.23 12.81
C GLN A 122 18.84 -2.41 12.72
N ALA A 123 18.38 -3.60 12.35
CA ALA A 123 19.23 -4.79 12.25
C ALA A 123 20.10 -4.80 10.97
N ALA A 124 19.57 -4.32 9.84
CA ALA A 124 20.20 -4.52 8.54
C ALA A 124 20.95 -3.32 7.98
N ILE A 125 20.84 -2.11 8.59
CA ILE A 125 21.46 -0.88 8.06
C ILE A 125 22.57 -0.39 9.00
N GLN A 126 23.74 -0.18 8.45
CA GLN A 126 24.81 0.55 9.11
C GLN A 126 24.79 2.02 8.66
N LYS A 127 25.18 2.92 9.58
CA LYS A 127 25.17 4.36 9.30
C LYS A 127 26.01 4.70 8.06
N GLY A 128 25.38 5.38 7.11
CA GLY A 128 25.99 5.82 5.85
C GLY A 128 25.80 4.86 4.69
N GLN A 129 25.28 3.65 4.92
CA GLN A 129 24.97 2.73 3.82
C GLN A 129 23.78 3.20 2.99
N TYR A 130 23.77 2.83 1.72
CA TYR A 130 22.69 3.11 0.78
C TYR A 130 21.62 2.01 0.81
N VAL A 131 20.37 2.43 0.62
CA VAL A 131 19.22 1.55 0.47
C VAL A 131 18.51 1.91 -0.84
N PRO A 132 18.91 1.30 -1.98
CA PRO A 132 18.18 1.46 -3.23
C PRO A 132 16.80 0.81 -3.16
N GLY A 133 15.79 1.43 -3.79
CA GLY A 133 14.43 0.89 -3.84
C GLY A 133 13.63 1.44 -5.00
N ASN A 134 12.54 0.75 -5.34
CA ASN A 134 11.62 1.14 -6.39
C ASN A 134 10.62 2.21 -5.88
N MET A 135 11.08 3.42 -5.74
CA MET A 135 10.41 4.55 -5.12
C MET A 135 10.28 4.39 -3.58
N TYR A 136 10.18 5.49 -2.89
CA TYR A 136 10.03 5.48 -1.44
C TYR A 136 8.60 5.19 -1.00
N PHE A 137 8.46 4.58 0.19
CA PHE A 137 7.24 4.72 0.98
C PHE A 137 7.56 5.54 2.24
N THR A 138 6.61 6.36 2.70
CA THR A 138 6.87 7.40 3.70
C THR A 138 7.43 6.87 5.02
N THR A 139 6.86 5.79 5.57
CA THR A 139 7.33 5.20 6.83
C THR A 139 8.59 4.36 6.64
N THR A 140 8.67 3.58 5.58
CA THR A 140 9.84 2.74 5.26
C THR A 140 11.10 3.61 5.14
N ARG A 141 11.04 4.67 4.31
CA ARG A 141 12.13 5.60 4.15
C ARG A 141 12.52 6.27 5.46
N LEU A 142 11.54 6.69 6.27
CA LEU A 142 11.82 7.31 7.56
C LEU A 142 12.60 6.37 8.47
N HIS A 143 12.20 5.08 8.59
CA HIS A 143 12.91 4.10 9.40
C HIS A 143 14.31 3.83 8.87
N GLN A 144 14.50 3.74 7.56
CA GLN A 144 15.81 3.61 6.92
C GLN A 144 16.72 4.80 7.24
N GLU A 145 16.22 6.04 7.10
CA GLU A 145 16.95 7.27 7.42
C GLU A 145 17.24 7.39 8.93
N MET A 146 16.33 6.97 9.82
CA MET A 146 16.54 6.95 11.27
C MET A 146 17.61 5.93 11.69
N ALA A 147 17.75 4.83 10.97
CA ALA A 147 18.84 3.86 11.15
C ALA A 147 20.19 4.37 10.58
N GLY A 148 20.19 5.53 9.92
CA GLY A 148 21.37 6.14 9.31
C GLY A 148 21.60 5.76 7.85
N GLY A 149 20.64 5.09 7.22
CA GLY A 149 20.66 4.73 5.79
C GLY A 149 20.39 5.93 4.88
N ILE A 150 20.80 5.79 3.64
CA ILE A 150 20.61 6.78 2.55
C ILE A 150 19.76 6.15 1.47
N PHE A 151 18.46 6.52 1.44
CA PHE A 151 17.57 6.03 0.38
C PHE A 151 18.02 6.52 -1.01
N ARG A 152 17.96 5.62 -2.02
CA ARG A 152 18.17 5.92 -3.44
C ARG A 152 17.03 5.36 -4.26
N ASP A 153 16.39 6.23 -5.05
CA ASP A 153 15.35 5.83 -5.98
C ASP A 153 15.99 5.22 -7.23
N VAL A 154 15.67 3.96 -7.49
CA VAL A 154 16.10 3.20 -8.68
C VAL A 154 14.92 2.63 -9.45
N ILE A 155 13.73 3.24 -9.33
CA ILE A 155 12.55 2.86 -10.13
C ILE A 155 12.74 3.27 -11.60
N ILE A 156 12.08 2.57 -12.53
CA ILE A 156 12.07 2.93 -13.95
C ILE A 156 11.46 4.31 -14.18
N ALA A 157 11.86 4.99 -15.23
CA ALA A 157 11.45 6.36 -15.53
C ALA A 157 9.95 6.49 -15.80
N GLU A 158 9.33 5.48 -16.40
CA GLU A 158 7.90 5.39 -16.72
C GLU A 158 7.01 5.50 -15.47
N ALA A 159 7.53 5.16 -14.30
CA ALA A 159 6.81 5.29 -13.02
C ALA A 159 6.49 6.74 -12.65
N HIS A 160 7.28 7.69 -13.14
CA HIS A 160 7.14 9.13 -12.89
C HIS A 160 6.18 9.84 -13.85
N ASP A 161 5.68 9.15 -14.88
CA ASP A 161 4.63 9.65 -15.78
C ASP A 161 3.28 8.98 -15.46
N PRO A 162 2.29 9.72 -14.95
CA PRO A 162 0.98 9.16 -14.66
C PRO A 162 0.27 8.57 -15.89
N GLN A 163 0.57 9.07 -17.10
CA GLN A 163 -0.10 8.65 -18.33
C GLN A 163 0.62 7.55 -19.09
N ASN A 164 1.84 7.22 -18.70
CA ASN A 164 2.58 6.12 -19.32
C ASN A 164 1.86 4.79 -19.08
N LEU A 165 1.68 4.00 -20.15
CA LEU A 165 0.93 2.73 -20.12
C LEU A 165 1.81 1.49 -19.87
N HIS A 166 3.05 1.67 -19.43
CA HIS A 166 3.92 0.53 -19.12
C HIS A 166 3.23 -0.42 -18.12
N PRO A 167 3.14 -1.74 -18.41
CA PRO A 167 2.34 -2.68 -17.63
C PRO A 167 2.88 -2.92 -16.21
N PHE A 168 4.17 -2.68 -15.98
CA PHE A 168 4.88 -2.91 -14.72
C PHE A 168 5.71 -1.70 -14.31
N LYS A 169 5.06 -0.57 -14.05
CA LYS A 169 5.73 0.68 -13.65
C LYS A 169 6.43 0.59 -12.28
N GLY A 170 6.20 -0.48 -11.53
CA GLY A 170 6.91 -0.76 -10.28
C GLY A 170 8.30 -1.35 -10.45
N ASN A 171 8.73 -1.69 -11.66
CA ASN A 171 10.01 -2.33 -11.92
C ASN A 171 11.20 -1.47 -11.46
N ILE A 172 12.27 -2.16 -11.02
CA ILE A 172 13.56 -1.55 -10.76
C ILE A 172 14.30 -1.34 -12.10
N ASP A 173 14.88 -0.17 -12.26
CA ASP A 173 15.85 0.16 -13.31
C ASP A 173 17.21 -0.44 -12.91
N LEU A 174 17.56 -1.55 -13.56
CA LEU A 174 18.77 -2.30 -13.24
C LEU A 174 20.05 -1.54 -13.58
N ASP A 175 20.01 -0.67 -14.60
CA ASP A 175 21.14 0.17 -14.96
C ASP A 175 21.40 1.25 -13.91
N LYS A 176 20.35 1.87 -13.36
CA LYS A 176 20.48 2.78 -12.21
C LYS A 176 21.05 2.08 -10.98
N LEU A 177 20.58 0.84 -10.70
CA LEU A 177 21.09 0.07 -9.57
C LEU A 177 22.56 -0.30 -9.78
N GLN A 178 22.93 -0.78 -11.00
CA GLN A 178 24.33 -1.10 -11.32
C GLN A 178 25.22 0.13 -11.22
N ALA A 179 24.79 1.27 -11.77
CA ALA A 179 25.54 2.52 -11.66
C ALA A 179 25.76 2.96 -10.20
N LEU A 180 24.76 2.78 -9.33
CA LEU A 180 24.94 3.03 -7.90
C LEU A 180 25.98 2.08 -7.29
N ILE A 181 25.91 0.77 -7.58
CA ILE A 181 26.89 -0.21 -7.10
C ILE A 181 28.29 0.15 -7.55
N ASP A 182 28.48 0.52 -8.82
CA ASP A 182 29.77 0.92 -9.39
C ASP A 182 30.32 2.21 -8.74
N GLN A 183 29.42 3.11 -8.35
CA GLN A 183 29.79 4.39 -7.73
C GLN A 183 30.24 4.23 -6.27
N VAL A 184 29.54 3.40 -5.48
CA VAL A 184 29.72 3.39 -4.02
C VAL A 184 30.37 2.11 -3.49
N GLY A 185 30.41 1.03 -4.27
CA GLY A 185 30.80 -0.31 -3.84
C GLY A 185 29.59 -1.10 -3.27
N ALA A 186 29.57 -2.41 -3.54
CA ALA A 186 28.49 -3.28 -3.08
C ALA A 186 28.37 -3.34 -1.53
N GLU A 187 29.49 -3.24 -0.83
CA GLU A 187 29.58 -3.24 0.64
C GLU A 187 28.93 -1.99 1.28
N GLN A 188 28.75 -0.92 0.50
CA GLN A 188 28.04 0.28 0.94
C GLN A 188 26.53 0.20 0.74
N ILE A 189 26.02 -0.92 0.22
CA ILE A 189 24.58 -1.14 0.04
C ILE A 189 24.11 -2.11 1.11
N ALA A 190 23.21 -1.64 1.97
CA ALA A 190 22.66 -2.45 3.05
C ALA A 190 21.79 -3.61 2.50
N TYR A 191 20.85 -3.25 1.63
CA TYR A 191 19.97 -4.16 0.90
C TYR A 191 19.19 -3.40 -0.18
N VAL A 192 18.58 -4.11 -1.13
CA VAL A 192 17.57 -3.55 -2.05
C VAL A 192 16.20 -3.64 -1.38
N SER A 193 15.51 -2.50 -1.27
CA SER A 193 14.14 -2.38 -0.74
C SER A 193 13.14 -2.46 -1.88
N LEU A 194 12.49 -3.61 -2.06
CA LEU A 194 11.56 -3.86 -3.16
C LEU A 194 10.12 -3.79 -2.66
N ALA A 195 9.29 -2.93 -3.22
CA ALA A 195 7.86 -2.85 -2.91
C ALA A 195 7.01 -3.51 -4.02
N GLY A 196 6.12 -4.38 -3.63
CA GLY A 196 5.11 -4.95 -4.51
C GLY A 196 3.71 -4.80 -3.88
N THR A 197 2.83 -3.98 -4.42
CA THR A 197 2.88 -2.96 -5.48
C THR A 197 3.41 -1.62 -4.98
N VAL A 198 3.96 -0.80 -5.89
CA VAL A 198 4.55 0.50 -5.52
C VAL A 198 3.47 1.55 -5.30
N ASN A 199 3.18 1.85 -4.04
CA ASN A 199 2.12 2.77 -3.63
C ASN A 199 2.31 4.18 -4.21
N MET A 200 3.50 4.76 -4.05
CA MET A 200 3.78 6.15 -4.47
C MET A 200 3.79 6.33 -5.99
N ALA A 201 3.91 5.25 -6.77
CA ALA A 201 3.78 5.26 -8.23
C ALA A 201 2.33 5.03 -8.73
N GLY A 202 1.35 4.97 -7.82
CA GLY A 202 -0.04 4.69 -8.19
C GLY A 202 -0.47 3.23 -8.02
N GLY A 203 0.15 2.49 -7.09
CA GLY A 203 -0.15 1.07 -6.86
C GLY A 203 0.33 0.16 -7.98
N GLN A 204 1.47 0.48 -8.59
CA GLN A 204 1.99 -0.15 -9.79
C GLN A 204 2.78 -1.43 -9.49
N PRO A 205 2.57 -2.51 -10.27
CA PRO A 205 3.20 -3.80 -10.02
C PRO A 205 4.66 -3.89 -10.53
N VAL A 206 5.36 -4.87 -9.98
CA VAL A 206 6.67 -5.36 -10.41
C VAL A 206 6.48 -6.67 -11.17
N SER A 207 7.17 -6.85 -12.32
CA SER A 207 7.13 -8.09 -13.09
C SER A 207 8.03 -9.17 -12.50
N MET A 208 7.71 -10.43 -12.73
CA MET A 208 8.57 -11.54 -12.37
C MET A 208 9.88 -11.53 -13.14
N ALA A 209 9.85 -11.14 -14.41
CA ALA A 209 11.05 -11.01 -15.24
C ALA A 209 12.04 -10.00 -14.61
N ASN A 210 11.58 -8.81 -14.25
CA ASN A 210 12.42 -7.80 -13.59
C ASN A 210 13.00 -8.31 -12.26
N LEU A 211 12.20 -9.03 -11.48
CA LEU A 211 12.66 -9.61 -10.21
C LEU A 211 13.76 -10.65 -10.41
N ARG A 212 13.64 -11.51 -11.43
CA ARG A 212 14.70 -12.52 -11.76
C ARG A 212 16.00 -11.84 -12.15
N ASP A 213 15.94 -10.81 -12.99
CA ASP A 213 17.11 -10.06 -13.40
C ASP A 213 17.73 -9.29 -12.23
N LEU A 214 16.90 -8.70 -11.35
CA LEU A 214 17.33 -8.08 -10.10
C LEU A 214 18.04 -9.09 -9.20
N ARG A 215 17.47 -10.29 -9.02
CA ARG A 215 18.11 -11.34 -8.20
C ARG A 215 19.47 -11.73 -8.78
N ALA A 216 19.57 -11.93 -10.10
CA ALA A 216 20.83 -12.25 -10.75
C ALA A 216 21.91 -11.15 -10.58
N LEU A 217 21.51 -9.88 -10.60
CA LEU A 217 22.40 -8.75 -10.32
C LEU A 217 22.85 -8.76 -8.85
N CYS A 218 21.91 -8.89 -7.92
CA CYS A 218 22.17 -8.89 -6.48
C CYS A 218 23.02 -10.09 -6.03
N ASP A 219 22.86 -11.27 -6.65
CA ASP A 219 23.69 -12.44 -6.36
C ASP A 219 25.18 -12.21 -6.73
N ARG A 220 25.42 -11.60 -7.89
CA ARG A 220 26.79 -11.23 -8.30
C ARG A 220 27.45 -10.24 -7.34
N ALA A 221 26.65 -9.29 -6.85
CA ALA A 221 27.09 -8.24 -5.93
C ALA A 221 27.02 -8.66 -4.44
N LYS A 222 26.44 -9.82 -4.12
CA LYS A 222 26.18 -10.30 -2.75
C LYS A 222 25.32 -9.34 -1.93
N ILE A 223 24.32 -8.73 -2.56
CA ILE A 223 23.37 -7.80 -1.95
C ILE A 223 22.06 -8.54 -1.66
N ARG A 224 21.50 -8.35 -0.47
CA ARG A 224 20.19 -8.90 -0.08
C ARG A 224 19.05 -8.10 -0.70
N ILE A 225 17.92 -8.76 -0.94
CA ILE A 225 16.66 -8.14 -1.38
C ILE A 225 15.62 -8.37 -0.29
N PHE A 226 15.08 -7.29 0.28
CA PHE A 226 13.95 -7.38 1.20
C PHE A 226 12.68 -6.79 0.56
N LEU A 227 11.60 -7.55 0.67
CA LEU A 227 10.33 -7.28 0.04
C LEU A 227 9.36 -6.59 1.00
N ASP A 228 8.79 -5.46 0.60
CA ASP A 228 7.52 -4.98 1.16
C ASP A 228 6.38 -5.82 0.56
N ALA A 229 5.94 -6.83 1.33
CA ALA A 229 4.91 -7.77 0.89
C ALA A 229 3.48 -7.27 1.11
N THR A 230 3.31 -6.04 1.55
CA THR A 230 2.04 -5.47 2.02
C THR A 230 0.89 -5.61 1.03
N ARG A 231 1.15 -5.58 -0.29
CA ARG A 231 0.15 -5.77 -1.37
C ARG A 231 0.64 -6.72 -2.46
N MET A 232 1.34 -7.76 -2.05
CA MET A 232 1.90 -8.75 -3.00
C MET A 232 0.86 -9.63 -3.65
N VAL A 233 -0.31 -9.82 -3.04
CA VAL A 233 -1.43 -10.55 -3.67
C VAL A 233 -1.95 -9.76 -4.88
N GLU A 234 -2.04 -8.43 -4.76
CA GLU A 234 -2.37 -7.54 -5.88
C GLU A 234 -1.29 -7.61 -6.97
N ASN A 235 -0.01 -7.63 -6.61
CA ASN A 235 1.11 -7.75 -7.56
C ASN A 235 1.07 -9.10 -8.29
N ALA A 236 0.82 -10.19 -7.59
CA ALA A 236 0.69 -11.53 -8.17
C ALA A 236 -0.44 -11.61 -9.20
N PHE A 237 -1.58 -10.93 -8.94
CA PHE A 237 -2.66 -10.82 -9.90
C PHE A 237 -2.23 -10.12 -11.20
N PHE A 238 -1.47 -9.04 -11.12
CA PHE A 238 -0.98 -8.36 -12.32
C PHE A 238 0.05 -9.18 -13.10
N ILE A 239 0.87 -9.98 -12.42
CA ILE A 239 1.74 -10.96 -13.09
C ILE A 239 0.89 -12.02 -13.80
N GLN A 240 -0.12 -12.60 -13.14
CA GLN A 240 -1.03 -13.57 -13.75
C GLN A 240 -1.70 -13.02 -15.01
N GLU A 241 -2.09 -11.74 -14.97
CA GLU A 241 -2.85 -11.11 -16.05
C GLU A 241 -1.98 -10.64 -17.23
N ARG A 242 -0.73 -10.20 -16.97
CA ARG A 242 0.04 -9.41 -17.92
C ARG A 242 1.35 -10.05 -18.37
N GLU A 243 1.84 -11.06 -17.64
CA GLU A 243 3.13 -11.66 -17.92
C GLU A 243 2.96 -13.04 -18.57
N GLU A 244 3.69 -13.28 -19.67
CA GLU A 244 3.64 -14.54 -20.42
C GLU A 244 4.06 -15.72 -19.53
N GLY A 245 3.31 -16.82 -19.64
CA GLY A 245 3.57 -18.05 -18.88
C GLY A 245 2.94 -18.10 -17.48
N TYR A 246 2.24 -17.03 -17.05
CA TYR A 246 1.63 -16.98 -15.71
C TYR A 246 0.11 -17.11 -15.68
N ALA A 247 -0.58 -17.04 -16.80
CA ALA A 247 -2.05 -17.03 -16.87
C ALA A 247 -2.72 -18.25 -16.24
N GLU A 248 -2.05 -19.42 -16.24
CA GLU A 248 -2.58 -20.68 -15.70
C GLU A 248 -2.14 -20.95 -14.25
N LYS A 249 -1.23 -20.15 -13.69
CA LYS A 249 -0.80 -20.30 -12.29
C LYS A 249 -1.80 -19.64 -11.37
N SER A 250 -2.04 -20.24 -10.21
CA SER A 250 -2.80 -19.61 -9.14
C SER A 250 -2.04 -18.44 -8.53
N ILE A 251 -2.78 -17.52 -7.90
CA ILE A 251 -2.20 -16.38 -7.17
C ILE A 251 -1.20 -16.86 -6.10
N ALA A 252 -1.54 -17.94 -5.37
CA ALA A 252 -0.66 -18.50 -4.35
C ALA A 252 0.67 -19.01 -4.92
N GLU A 253 0.65 -19.68 -6.07
CA GLU A 253 1.88 -20.15 -6.74
C GLU A 253 2.77 -18.99 -7.21
N ILE A 254 2.17 -17.94 -7.80
CA ILE A 254 2.90 -16.75 -8.26
C ILE A 254 3.50 -16.00 -7.08
N LEU A 255 2.72 -15.82 -6.01
CA LEU A 255 3.19 -15.15 -4.80
C LEU A 255 4.39 -15.88 -4.18
N LYS A 256 4.29 -17.21 -4.03
CA LYS A 256 5.37 -18.04 -3.48
C LYS A 256 6.61 -18.02 -4.36
N GLU A 257 6.44 -18.10 -5.69
CA GLU A 257 7.54 -17.96 -6.65
C GLU A 257 8.22 -16.59 -6.51
N PHE A 258 7.44 -15.50 -6.44
CA PHE A 258 7.99 -14.15 -6.28
C PHE A 258 8.84 -14.04 -5.00
N CYS A 259 8.30 -14.49 -3.87
CA CYS A 259 9.01 -14.47 -2.59
C CYS A 259 10.31 -15.30 -2.59
N SER A 260 10.38 -16.37 -3.38
CA SER A 260 11.58 -17.22 -3.47
C SER A 260 12.82 -16.51 -4.03
N TYR A 261 12.65 -15.38 -4.70
CA TYR A 261 13.76 -14.53 -5.21
C TYR A 261 14.21 -13.46 -4.20
N THR A 262 13.66 -13.44 -2.98
CA THR A 262 13.98 -12.44 -1.96
C THR A 262 14.52 -13.09 -0.68
N ASP A 263 15.34 -12.36 0.07
CA ASP A 263 16.00 -12.87 1.29
C ASP A 263 15.11 -12.75 2.54
N GLY A 264 14.03 -11.97 2.43
CA GLY A 264 13.03 -11.77 3.46
C GLY A 264 11.99 -10.75 3.05
N ALA A 265 10.98 -10.59 3.91
CA ALA A 265 9.89 -9.65 3.67
C ALA A 265 9.35 -9.07 4.98
N TRP A 266 8.89 -7.82 4.92
CA TRP A 266 8.01 -7.26 5.95
C TRP A 266 6.60 -7.08 5.43
N MET A 267 5.64 -7.14 6.33
CA MET A 267 4.22 -7.11 5.99
C MET A 267 3.43 -6.24 6.97
N SER A 268 2.63 -5.35 6.42
CA SER A 268 1.50 -4.81 7.16
C SER A 268 0.28 -5.70 6.92
N ALA A 269 -0.02 -6.59 7.85
CA ALA A 269 -1.14 -7.52 7.73
C ALA A 269 -2.51 -6.83 7.56
N LYS A 270 -2.55 -5.54 7.90
CA LYS A 270 -3.74 -4.68 7.81
C LYS A 270 -4.21 -4.41 6.36
N LYS A 271 -3.57 -4.94 5.34
CA LYS A 271 -3.94 -4.86 3.92
C LYS A 271 -4.27 -6.24 3.38
N ASP A 272 -3.34 -6.88 2.67
CA ASP A 272 -3.63 -8.17 2.01
C ASP A 272 -4.00 -9.29 2.96
N ASN A 273 -3.53 -9.29 4.20
CA ASN A 273 -3.94 -10.31 5.18
C ASN A 273 -5.31 -10.02 5.86
N LEU A 274 -6.08 -9.05 5.35
CA LEU A 274 -7.51 -8.83 5.63
C LEU A 274 -7.87 -8.60 7.12
N VAL A 275 -6.96 -8.04 7.91
CA VAL A 275 -7.17 -7.77 9.34
C VAL A 275 -7.13 -6.28 9.68
N ASN A 276 -7.53 -5.93 10.91
CA ASN A 276 -7.56 -4.55 11.38
C ASN A 276 -6.31 -4.16 12.18
N ILE A 277 -5.51 -5.13 12.61
CA ILE A 277 -4.23 -4.94 13.31
C ILE A 277 -3.23 -6.03 12.88
N GLY A 278 -1.94 -5.76 13.08
CA GLY A 278 -0.90 -6.76 12.92
C GLY A 278 0.04 -6.52 11.73
N GLY A 279 1.18 -7.18 11.85
CA GLY A 279 2.24 -7.25 10.84
C GLY A 279 3.17 -8.39 11.17
N TRP A 280 4.12 -8.62 10.28
CA TRP A 280 5.16 -9.61 10.48
C TRP A 280 6.40 -9.26 9.68
N LEU A 281 7.52 -9.80 10.11
CA LEU A 281 8.80 -9.80 9.42
C LEU A 281 9.22 -11.26 9.24
N ALA A 282 9.64 -11.66 8.05
CA ALA A 282 10.07 -13.00 7.76
C ALA A 282 11.40 -12.98 7.00
N VAL A 283 12.31 -13.90 7.33
CA VAL A 283 13.65 -13.99 6.75
C VAL A 283 14.06 -15.46 6.58
N ASN A 284 15.09 -15.69 5.74
CA ASN A 284 15.67 -17.02 5.53
C ASN A 284 17.01 -17.21 6.26
N ASP A 285 17.64 -16.13 6.68
CA ASP A 285 18.91 -16.10 7.40
C ASP A 285 18.70 -16.24 8.91
N TRP A 286 19.37 -17.23 9.54
CA TRP A 286 19.22 -17.50 10.96
C TRP A 286 19.81 -16.40 11.85
N ASP A 287 20.97 -15.89 11.49
CA ASP A 287 21.67 -14.91 12.35
C ASP A 287 20.87 -13.60 12.38
N LEU A 288 20.34 -13.18 11.23
CA LEU A 288 19.42 -12.05 11.17
C LEU A 288 18.13 -12.31 11.95
N PHE A 289 17.54 -13.51 11.83
CA PHE A 289 16.36 -13.88 12.59
C PHE A 289 16.60 -13.81 14.11
N GLU A 290 17.74 -14.30 14.59
CA GLU A 290 18.08 -14.25 16.02
C GLU A 290 18.17 -12.81 16.53
N GLU A 291 18.80 -11.92 15.76
CA GLU A 291 18.84 -10.49 16.07
C GLU A 291 17.46 -9.86 16.11
N LEU A 292 16.63 -10.09 15.08
CA LEU A 292 15.28 -9.57 15.00
C LEU A 292 14.40 -10.08 16.15
N ARG A 293 14.49 -11.35 16.48
CA ARG A 293 13.78 -11.97 17.61
C ARG A 293 14.13 -11.31 18.95
N ASN A 294 15.40 -11.00 19.17
CA ASN A 294 15.86 -10.30 20.37
C ASN A 294 15.32 -8.85 20.40
N MET A 295 15.32 -8.16 19.27
CA MET A 295 14.77 -6.80 19.17
C MET A 295 13.25 -6.76 19.39
N VAL A 296 12.50 -7.77 18.94
CA VAL A 296 11.05 -7.87 19.20
C VAL A 296 10.79 -7.87 20.71
N VAL A 297 11.59 -8.59 21.50
CA VAL A 297 11.43 -8.62 22.97
C VAL A 297 11.59 -7.23 23.58
N VAL A 298 12.42 -6.37 22.99
CA VAL A 298 12.64 -5.00 23.47
C VAL A 298 11.52 -4.04 23.05
N PHE A 299 11.02 -4.16 21.82
CA PHE A 299 10.18 -3.12 21.23
C PHE A 299 8.71 -3.51 21.01
N GLU A 300 8.42 -4.78 20.79
CA GLU A 300 7.08 -5.25 20.39
C GLU A 300 6.44 -6.15 21.45
N GLY A 301 7.21 -6.96 22.14
CA GLY A 301 6.76 -7.95 23.12
C GLY A 301 7.53 -9.26 22.98
N LEU A 302 6.94 -10.41 23.29
CA LEU A 302 7.64 -11.68 23.10
C LEU A 302 7.59 -12.09 21.61
N HIS A 303 8.61 -12.80 21.15
CA HIS A 303 8.75 -13.24 19.76
C HIS A 303 7.61 -14.16 19.25
N THR A 304 6.82 -14.73 20.14
CA THR A 304 5.66 -15.57 19.76
C THR A 304 4.33 -14.81 19.76
N TYR A 305 4.32 -13.48 19.99
CA TYR A 305 3.11 -12.66 19.81
C TYR A 305 3.38 -11.26 19.22
N GLY A 306 4.56 -10.68 19.39
CA GLY A 306 4.93 -9.41 18.74
C GLY A 306 3.99 -8.24 19.05
N GLY A 307 3.51 -8.10 20.30
CA GLY A 307 2.57 -7.06 20.70
C GLY A 307 1.11 -7.31 20.31
N LEU A 308 0.77 -8.53 19.83
CA LEU A 308 -0.58 -8.94 19.43
C LEU A 308 -1.18 -9.91 20.45
N ALA A 309 -2.50 -9.97 20.53
CA ALA A 309 -3.18 -11.06 21.24
C ALA A 309 -3.23 -12.32 20.36
N GLY A 310 -3.38 -13.51 20.97
CA GLY A 310 -3.51 -14.78 20.25
C GLY A 310 -4.63 -14.76 19.21
N ARG A 311 -5.77 -14.15 19.53
CA ARG A 311 -6.89 -13.98 18.58
C ARG A 311 -6.53 -13.14 17.35
N ASP A 312 -5.65 -12.14 17.48
CA ASP A 312 -5.20 -11.33 16.35
C ASP A 312 -4.28 -12.15 15.43
N LEU A 313 -3.38 -12.97 16.01
CA LEU A 313 -2.53 -13.89 15.26
C LEU A 313 -3.36 -14.88 14.45
N GLU A 314 -4.43 -15.44 15.06
CA GLU A 314 -5.37 -16.34 14.39
C GLU A 314 -6.08 -15.67 13.21
N ALA A 315 -6.58 -14.45 13.43
CA ALA A 315 -7.24 -13.70 12.37
C ALA A 315 -6.29 -13.42 11.18
N ILE A 316 -4.99 -13.15 11.44
CA ILE A 316 -3.98 -12.96 10.40
C ILE A 316 -3.75 -14.26 9.63
N ALA A 317 -3.58 -15.40 10.31
CA ALA A 317 -3.36 -16.70 9.69
C ALA A 317 -4.49 -17.05 8.72
N ILE A 318 -5.75 -16.94 9.17
CA ILE A 318 -6.93 -17.16 8.34
C ILE A 318 -6.99 -16.14 7.18
N GLY A 319 -6.68 -14.88 7.44
CA GLY A 319 -6.66 -13.83 6.42
C GLY A 319 -5.62 -14.06 5.33
N ILE A 320 -4.45 -14.62 5.65
CA ILE A 320 -3.44 -15.06 4.68
C ILE A 320 -4.02 -16.13 3.74
N GLU A 321 -4.68 -17.17 4.30
CA GLU A 321 -5.29 -18.23 3.49
C GLU A 321 -6.40 -17.73 2.55
N GLU A 322 -7.19 -16.76 3.01
CA GLU A 322 -8.28 -16.18 2.23
C GLU A 322 -7.78 -15.21 1.15
N SER A 323 -6.72 -14.46 1.43
CA SER A 323 -6.23 -13.40 0.55
C SER A 323 -5.75 -13.92 -0.80
N VAL A 324 -5.18 -15.13 -0.84
CA VAL A 324 -4.63 -15.75 -2.05
C VAL A 324 -5.67 -16.49 -2.89
N GLN A 325 -6.96 -16.39 -2.54
CA GLN A 325 -8.03 -16.98 -3.34
C GLN A 325 -8.25 -16.13 -4.61
N ASP A 326 -8.17 -16.75 -5.78
CA ASP A 326 -8.31 -16.09 -7.08
C ASP A 326 -9.60 -15.26 -7.20
N ALA A 327 -10.73 -15.77 -6.70
CA ALA A 327 -11.99 -15.07 -6.72
C ALA A 327 -11.96 -13.78 -5.87
N HIS A 328 -11.25 -13.80 -4.72
CA HIS A 328 -11.10 -12.63 -3.86
C HIS A 328 -10.33 -11.52 -4.58
N ILE A 329 -9.15 -11.81 -5.10
CA ILE A 329 -8.30 -10.78 -5.71
C ILE A 329 -8.91 -10.23 -7.01
N ARG A 330 -9.60 -11.06 -7.81
CA ARG A 330 -10.33 -10.60 -9.00
C ARG A 330 -11.43 -9.61 -8.67
N SER A 331 -12.22 -9.88 -7.62
CA SER A 331 -13.22 -8.95 -7.12
C SER A 331 -12.58 -7.65 -6.63
N ARG A 332 -11.49 -7.75 -5.88
CA ARG A 332 -10.72 -6.59 -5.37
C ARG A 332 -10.26 -5.67 -6.50
N ILE A 333 -9.55 -6.21 -7.47
CA ILE A 333 -9.05 -5.46 -8.63
C ILE A 333 -10.21 -4.97 -9.51
N GLY A 334 -11.24 -5.78 -9.68
CA GLY A 334 -12.44 -5.42 -10.46
C GLY A 334 -13.13 -4.17 -9.91
N GLN A 335 -13.27 -4.05 -8.59
CA GLN A 335 -13.89 -2.88 -7.96
C GLN A 335 -13.06 -1.60 -8.18
N VAL A 336 -11.74 -1.67 -8.06
CA VAL A 336 -10.85 -0.53 -8.32
C VAL A 336 -10.91 -0.13 -9.80
N ARG A 337 -10.88 -1.11 -10.72
CA ARG A 337 -11.00 -0.87 -12.16
C ARG A 337 -12.33 -0.26 -12.56
N TYR A 338 -13.41 -0.69 -11.92
CA TYR A 338 -14.74 -0.11 -12.19
C TYR A 338 -14.72 1.40 -11.99
N LEU A 339 -14.26 1.87 -10.84
CA LEU A 339 -14.11 3.30 -10.58
C LEU A 339 -13.14 3.97 -11.58
N GLY A 340 -12.00 3.33 -11.86
CA GLY A 340 -11.02 3.86 -12.82
C GLY A 340 -11.59 4.00 -14.22
N THR A 341 -12.44 3.06 -14.68
CA THR A 341 -13.10 3.10 -15.97
C THR A 341 -14.05 4.29 -16.07
N LEU A 342 -14.93 4.49 -15.07
CA LEU A 342 -15.84 5.63 -15.03
C LEU A 342 -15.09 6.97 -15.13
N LEU A 343 -14.03 7.13 -14.35
CA LEU A 343 -13.24 8.37 -14.37
C LEU A 343 -12.52 8.59 -15.71
N THR A 344 -12.01 7.52 -16.31
CA THR A 344 -11.34 7.59 -17.63
C THR A 344 -12.33 7.92 -18.75
N GLU A 345 -13.54 7.37 -18.72
CA GLU A 345 -14.62 7.69 -19.67
C GLU A 345 -15.05 9.16 -19.62
N TRP A 346 -14.81 9.84 -18.50
CA TRP A 346 -15.09 11.27 -18.31
C TRP A 346 -13.85 12.15 -18.46
N ASP A 347 -12.76 11.63 -19.04
CA ASP A 347 -11.50 12.34 -19.26
C ASP A 347 -10.86 12.90 -17.96
N ILE A 348 -11.17 12.34 -16.80
CA ILE A 348 -10.59 12.74 -15.54
C ILE A 348 -9.16 12.17 -15.43
N PRO A 349 -8.16 13.02 -15.16
CA PRO A 349 -6.76 12.57 -15.15
C PRO A 349 -6.46 11.69 -13.92
N ILE A 350 -6.19 10.41 -14.18
CA ILE A 350 -5.77 9.43 -13.18
C ILE A 350 -4.46 8.77 -13.61
N VAL A 351 -3.78 8.11 -12.67
CA VAL A 351 -2.60 7.28 -12.99
C VAL A 351 -3.01 6.06 -13.80
N GLN A 352 -2.35 5.85 -14.92
CA GLN A 352 -2.54 4.73 -15.83
C GLN A 352 -1.26 3.84 -15.88
N PRO A 353 -1.41 2.53 -16.07
CA PRO A 353 -2.63 1.74 -15.90
C PRO A 353 -3.16 1.81 -14.48
N VAL A 354 -4.45 1.55 -14.28
CA VAL A 354 -5.06 1.52 -12.93
C VAL A 354 -4.36 0.47 -12.07
N GLY A 355 -3.98 0.86 -10.86
CA GLY A 355 -3.30 0.00 -9.88
C GLY A 355 -4.24 -0.93 -9.11
N GLY A 356 -3.72 -1.61 -8.07
CA GLY A 356 -4.44 -2.67 -7.36
C GLY A 356 -5.38 -2.20 -6.26
N HIS A 357 -5.04 -1.13 -5.53
CA HIS A 357 -5.71 -0.80 -4.26
C HIS A 357 -6.44 0.54 -4.23
N ALA A 358 -6.21 1.38 -5.20
CA ALA A 358 -6.70 2.76 -5.19
C ALA A 358 -6.77 3.33 -6.61
N ILE A 359 -7.59 4.36 -6.77
CA ILE A 359 -7.46 5.31 -7.86
C ILE A 359 -6.58 6.48 -7.38
N PHE A 360 -5.65 6.88 -8.22
CA PHE A 360 -4.79 8.01 -7.97
C PHE A 360 -5.09 9.11 -8.98
N LEU A 361 -5.75 10.18 -8.52
CA LEU A 361 -6.05 11.36 -9.31
C LEU A 361 -4.75 12.16 -9.51
N ASP A 362 -4.44 12.52 -10.75
CA ASP A 362 -3.29 13.38 -11.06
C ASP A 362 -3.65 14.84 -10.80
N ALA A 363 -3.34 15.32 -9.62
CA ALA A 363 -3.72 16.65 -9.17
C ALA A 363 -3.08 17.79 -9.97
N LYS A 364 -1.90 17.58 -10.58
CA LYS A 364 -1.29 18.57 -11.48
C LYS A 364 -2.10 18.79 -12.75
N ARG A 365 -2.64 17.71 -13.32
CA ARG A 365 -3.51 17.79 -14.51
C ARG A 365 -4.94 18.15 -14.15
N PHE A 366 -5.38 17.78 -12.95
CA PHE A 366 -6.71 18.14 -12.45
C PHE A 366 -6.82 19.65 -12.21
N TYR A 367 -5.80 20.26 -11.59
CA TYR A 367 -5.70 21.70 -11.30
C TYR A 367 -4.46 22.35 -11.93
N PRO A 368 -4.41 22.49 -13.27
CA PRO A 368 -3.21 23.04 -13.94
C PRO A 368 -2.87 24.48 -13.56
N HIS A 369 -3.83 25.21 -12.99
CA HIS A 369 -3.69 26.59 -12.53
C HIS A 369 -3.18 26.70 -11.09
N ILE A 370 -3.16 25.60 -10.31
CA ILE A 370 -2.66 25.60 -8.91
C ILE A 370 -1.21 25.14 -8.91
N PRO A 371 -0.24 26.02 -8.56
CA PRO A 371 1.17 25.63 -8.48
C PRO A 371 1.37 24.58 -7.39
N GLN A 372 2.34 23.69 -7.59
CA GLN A 372 2.62 22.58 -6.66
C GLN A 372 2.91 23.04 -5.21
N GLY A 373 3.51 24.22 -5.05
CA GLY A 373 3.74 24.85 -3.74
C GLY A 373 2.46 25.31 -3.01
N GLN A 374 1.30 25.28 -3.69
CA GLN A 374 -0.02 25.54 -3.12
C GLN A 374 -0.82 24.23 -2.92
N PHE A 375 -0.14 23.08 -2.92
CA PHE A 375 -0.64 21.77 -2.53
C PHE A 375 -1.89 21.29 -3.29
N PRO A 376 -1.88 21.19 -4.63
CA PRO A 376 -3.07 20.83 -5.41
C PRO A 376 -3.66 19.46 -5.02
N ALA A 377 -2.85 18.46 -4.64
CA ALA A 377 -3.36 17.16 -4.19
C ALA A 377 -4.07 17.23 -2.83
N GLN A 378 -3.58 18.05 -1.89
CA GLN A 378 -4.26 18.29 -0.62
C GLN A 378 -5.54 19.12 -0.84
N THR A 379 -5.51 20.10 -1.75
CA THR A 379 -6.69 20.85 -2.17
C THR A 379 -7.77 19.92 -2.71
N LEU A 380 -7.42 19.00 -3.60
CA LEU A 380 -8.37 18.05 -4.16
C LEU A 380 -8.97 17.12 -3.10
N ALA A 381 -8.16 16.67 -2.13
CA ALA A 381 -8.67 15.89 -1.00
C ALA A 381 -9.67 16.67 -0.14
N ALA A 382 -9.41 17.96 0.08
CA ALA A 382 -10.31 18.86 0.82
C ALA A 382 -11.63 19.10 0.07
N GLU A 383 -11.57 19.36 -1.24
CA GLU A 383 -12.75 19.59 -2.08
C GLU A 383 -13.65 18.35 -2.19
N LEU A 384 -13.06 17.13 -2.30
CA LEU A 384 -13.82 15.87 -2.27
C LEU A 384 -14.62 15.71 -0.98
N TYR A 385 -14.00 16.05 0.14
CA TYR A 385 -14.70 15.99 1.41
C TYR A 385 -15.82 17.04 1.51
N LEU A 386 -15.59 18.24 1.05
CA LEU A 386 -16.61 19.31 1.05
C LEU A 386 -17.81 18.97 0.17
N ASP A 387 -17.56 18.41 -1.02
CA ASP A 387 -18.62 18.07 -1.96
C ASP A 387 -19.55 16.98 -1.39
N SER A 388 -19.00 15.86 -0.94
CA SER A 388 -19.79 14.66 -0.66
C SER A 388 -19.44 13.92 0.64
N GLY A 389 -18.50 14.41 1.45
CA GLY A 389 -18.06 13.74 2.67
C GLY A 389 -17.10 12.57 2.42
N ILE A 390 -16.51 12.49 1.23
CA ILE A 390 -15.51 11.49 0.89
C ILE A 390 -14.15 11.89 1.44
N ARG A 391 -13.58 11.08 2.33
CA ARG A 391 -12.26 11.29 2.88
C ARG A 391 -11.20 10.59 2.02
N SER A 392 -10.27 11.34 1.46
CA SER A 392 -9.15 10.86 0.63
C SER A 392 -7.81 11.34 1.16
N MET A 393 -6.71 10.98 0.50
CA MET A 393 -5.36 11.23 1.00
C MET A 393 -4.45 11.84 -0.06
N GLU A 394 -3.72 12.87 0.31
CA GLU A 394 -2.65 13.47 -0.48
C GLU A 394 -1.43 12.53 -0.62
N ARG A 395 -0.82 12.48 -1.80
CA ARG A 395 0.42 11.78 -2.15
C ARG A 395 1.30 12.64 -3.08
N GLY A 396 1.72 13.78 -2.59
CA GLY A 396 2.54 14.75 -3.32
C GLY A 396 3.51 15.48 -2.38
N VAL A 397 3.53 16.81 -2.45
CA VAL A 397 4.47 17.67 -1.68
C VAL A 397 4.33 17.47 -0.18
N VAL A 398 3.11 17.33 0.35
CA VAL A 398 2.92 17.15 1.81
C VAL A 398 3.53 15.82 2.26
N SER A 399 3.27 14.72 1.54
CA SER A 399 3.84 13.39 1.81
C SER A 399 5.36 13.33 1.59
N ALA A 400 5.90 14.05 0.60
CA ALA A 400 7.33 14.07 0.29
C ALA A 400 8.18 14.73 1.40
N GLY A 401 7.57 15.64 2.15
CA GLY A 401 8.24 16.30 3.27
C GLY A 401 9.21 17.39 2.84
N ARG A 402 10.17 17.71 3.72
CA ARG A 402 11.23 18.68 3.45
C ARG A 402 12.56 17.98 3.21
N ASP A 403 13.38 18.63 2.43
CA ASP A 403 14.79 18.26 2.31
C ASP A 403 15.51 18.57 3.63
N PRO A 404 16.20 17.61 4.25
CA PRO A 404 16.84 17.82 5.56
C PRO A 404 18.06 18.74 5.49
N GLN A 405 18.65 18.98 4.29
CA GLN A 405 19.83 19.82 4.12
C GLN A 405 19.43 21.27 3.84
N THR A 406 18.45 21.50 2.96
CA THR A 406 18.03 22.85 2.55
C THR A 406 16.87 23.40 3.37
N GLY A 407 16.05 22.52 3.95
CA GLY A 407 14.81 22.89 4.63
C GLY A 407 13.64 23.18 3.68
N ASP A 408 13.85 23.12 2.36
CA ASP A 408 12.83 23.38 1.36
C ASP A 408 11.87 22.21 1.21
N HIS A 409 10.67 22.48 0.63
CA HIS A 409 9.77 21.41 0.24
C HIS A 409 10.43 20.52 -0.83
N ARG A 410 10.30 19.21 -0.69
CA ARG A 410 10.55 18.28 -1.80
C ARG A 410 9.38 18.34 -2.75
N TYR A 411 9.66 18.60 -4.03
CA TYR A 411 8.67 18.63 -5.10
C TYR A 411 8.78 17.36 -5.94
N PRO A 412 8.01 16.31 -5.62
CA PRO A 412 8.05 15.06 -6.39
C PRO A 412 7.49 15.28 -7.80
N ALA A 413 7.89 14.39 -8.73
CA ALA A 413 7.33 14.40 -10.09
C ALA A 413 5.82 14.15 -10.06
N LEU A 414 5.38 13.24 -9.20
CA LEU A 414 3.97 12.90 -8.99
C LEU A 414 3.34 13.77 -7.90
N GLU A 415 2.15 14.31 -8.18
CA GLU A 415 1.32 15.05 -7.23
C GLU A 415 -0.08 14.45 -7.30
N LEU A 416 -0.37 13.52 -6.40
CA LEU A 416 -1.51 12.64 -6.51
C LEU A 416 -2.47 12.78 -5.33
N THR A 417 -3.77 12.61 -5.59
CA THR A 417 -4.78 12.39 -4.55
C THR A 417 -5.24 10.93 -4.64
N ARG A 418 -5.05 10.19 -3.57
CA ARG A 418 -5.32 8.76 -3.51
C ARG A 418 -6.72 8.47 -2.95
N LEU A 419 -7.52 7.76 -3.71
CA LEU A 419 -8.81 7.19 -3.33
C LEU A 419 -8.60 5.71 -3.04
N THR A 420 -8.25 5.38 -1.79
CA THR A 420 -7.94 4.00 -1.40
C THR A 420 -9.22 3.24 -1.07
N ILE A 421 -9.48 2.14 -1.75
CA ILE A 421 -10.70 1.36 -1.54
C ILE A 421 -10.43 0.27 -0.50
N PRO A 422 -11.07 0.28 0.69
CA PRO A 422 -10.97 -0.79 1.68
C PRO A 422 -11.52 -2.11 1.12
N ARG A 423 -10.92 -3.23 1.50
CA ARG A 423 -11.31 -4.56 1.02
C ARG A 423 -12.63 -5.01 1.65
N ARG A 424 -13.60 -5.44 0.83
CA ARG A 424 -14.91 -6.01 1.24
C ARG A 424 -15.81 -5.03 2.01
N VAL A 425 -15.64 -3.70 1.84
CA VAL A 425 -16.37 -2.67 2.62
C VAL A 425 -17.45 -1.99 1.79
N TYR A 426 -17.05 -1.36 0.69
CA TYR A 426 -17.95 -0.56 -0.13
C TYR A 426 -18.53 -1.36 -1.30
N THR A 427 -19.76 -1.00 -1.69
CA THR A 427 -20.48 -1.57 -2.82
C THR A 427 -20.24 -0.75 -4.09
N GLN A 428 -20.74 -1.25 -5.24
CA GLN A 428 -20.68 -0.51 -6.50
C GLN A 428 -21.37 0.85 -6.42
N ALA A 429 -22.51 0.96 -5.70
CA ALA A 429 -23.21 2.24 -5.53
C ALA A 429 -22.34 3.31 -4.84
N HIS A 430 -21.46 2.90 -3.92
CA HIS A 430 -20.49 3.84 -3.33
C HIS A 430 -19.44 4.28 -4.37
N MET A 431 -19.03 3.39 -5.29
CA MET A 431 -18.09 3.76 -6.38
C MET A 431 -18.74 4.76 -7.35
N ASP A 432 -20.03 4.62 -7.63
CA ASP A 432 -20.78 5.56 -8.46
C ASP A 432 -20.82 6.96 -7.81
N VAL A 433 -21.15 7.04 -6.52
CA VAL A 433 -21.12 8.31 -5.76
C VAL A 433 -19.74 8.95 -5.75
N ILE A 434 -18.68 8.14 -5.59
CA ILE A 434 -17.30 8.63 -5.64
C ILE A 434 -16.99 9.22 -7.02
N ALA A 435 -17.34 8.50 -8.09
CA ALA A 435 -17.09 8.95 -9.45
C ALA A 435 -17.83 10.26 -9.75
N GLU A 436 -19.12 10.35 -9.40
CA GLU A 436 -19.96 11.54 -9.59
C GLU A 436 -19.41 12.75 -8.83
N SER A 437 -18.96 12.57 -7.59
CA SER A 437 -18.33 13.63 -6.80
C SER A 437 -17.02 14.14 -7.44
N VAL A 438 -16.14 13.23 -7.86
CA VAL A 438 -14.91 13.59 -8.58
C VAL A 438 -15.24 14.36 -9.85
N LYS A 439 -16.27 13.93 -10.61
CA LYS A 439 -16.72 14.61 -11.84
C LYS A 439 -17.24 16.00 -11.56
N ALA A 440 -18.09 16.17 -10.55
CA ALA A 440 -18.63 17.49 -10.19
C ALA A 440 -17.52 18.50 -9.84
N ILE A 441 -16.51 18.06 -9.08
CA ILE A 441 -15.34 18.91 -8.75
C ILE A 441 -14.51 19.19 -9.99
N PHE A 442 -14.32 18.20 -10.87
CA PHE A 442 -13.55 18.39 -12.11
C PHE A 442 -14.20 19.41 -13.02
N ASP A 443 -15.53 19.41 -13.15
CA ASP A 443 -16.27 20.37 -13.96
C ASP A 443 -16.17 21.81 -13.41
N GLY A 444 -16.12 21.98 -12.08
CA GLY A 444 -15.99 23.26 -11.39
C GLY A 444 -14.56 23.72 -11.08
N ARG A 445 -13.54 22.95 -11.48
CA ARG A 445 -12.16 23.05 -11.01
C ARG A 445 -11.47 24.40 -11.20
N GLU A 446 -11.84 25.16 -12.20
CA GLU A 446 -11.21 26.46 -12.52
C GLU A 446 -11.41 27.52 -11.43
N GLN A 447 -12.44 27.37 -10.60
CA GLN A 447 -12.75 28.28 -9.50
C GLN A 447 -12.01 27.91 -8.21
N THR A 448 -11.44 26.71 -8.15
CA THR A 448 -10.75 26.20 -6.96
C THR A 448 -9.43 26.93 -6.77
N ARG A 449 -9.13 27.31 -5.53
CA ARG A 449 -7.86 27.91 -5.13
C ARG A 449 -7.04 26.92 -4.31
N GLY A 450 -5.72 27.10 -4.35
CA GLY A 450 -4.80 26.30 -3.56
C GLY A 450 -4.88 26.55 -2.07
N LEU A 451 -4.01 25.88 -1.34
CA LEU A 451 -3.86 25.96 0.12
C LEU A 451 -2.50 26.55 0.49
N LYS A 452 -2.43 27.12 1.68
CA LYS A 452 -1.20 27.54 2.34
C LYS A 452 -1.01 26.73 3.61
N MET A 453 0.15 26.08 3.77
CA MET A 453 0.48 25.39 5.02
C MET A 453 0.79 26.40 6.12
N VAL A 454 0.10 26.29 7.26
CA VAL A 454 0.26 27.19 8.42
C VAL A 454 0.86 26.49 9.63
N TYR A 455 0.83 25.14 9.64
CA TYR A 455 1.47 24.33 10.67
C TYR A 455 1.99 23.03 10.07
N GLU A 456 3.17 22.59 10.49
CA GLU A 456 3.69 21.25 10.21
C GLU A 456 4.48 20.69 11.39
N PRO A 457 4.31 19.38 11.70
CA PRO A 457 5.14 18.68 12.68
C PRO A 457 6.49 18.29 12.07
N LYS A 458 7.44 17.95 12.95
CA LYS A 458 8.81 17.56 12.56
C LYS A 458 8.87 16.32 11.66
N TYR A 459 8.01 15.32 11.91
CA TYR A 459 8.00 14.04 11.20
C TYR A 459 6.65 13.75 10.57
N LEU A 460 6.64 13.12 9.38
CA LEU A 460 5.44 12.62 8.70
C LEU A 460 4.31 13.66 8.71
N ARG A 461 4.62 14.88 8.25
CA ARG A 461 3.76 16.06 8.39
C ARG A 461 2.35 15.88 7.82
N PHE A 462 2.16 15.01 6.83
CA PHE A 462 0.84 14.75 6.24
C PHE A 462 -0.22 14.25 7.26
N PHE A 463 0.19 13.67 8.39
CA PHE A 463 -0.75 13.27 9.44
C PHE A 463 -1.31 14.45 10.25
N GLN A 464 -0.56 15.55 10.39
CA GLN A 464 -0.88 16.61 11.37
C GLN A 464 -0.74 18.03 10.84
N ALA A 465 -0.23 18.22 9.62
CA ALA A 465 -0.11 19.55 9.03
C ALA A 465 -1.49 20.24 8.96
N ARG A 466 -1.51 21.56 9.05
CA ARG A 466 -2.72 22.38 8.93
C ARG A 466 -2.54 23.41 7.82
N PHE A 467 -3.63 23.70 7.18
CA PHE A 467 -3.68 24.58 6.02
C PHE A 467 -4.78 25.62 6.16
N GLU A 468 -4.68 26.69 5.35
CA GLU A 468 -5.68 27.72 5.13
C GLU A 468 -5.93 27.85 3.62
N ARG A 469 -7.13 28.23 3.22
CA ARG A 469 -7.45 28.59 1.82
C ARG A 469 -6.76 29.86 1.41
N LEU A 470 -6.32 29.92 0.15
CA LEU A 470 -5.74 31.10 -0.49
C LEU A 470 -6.82 31.99 -1.12
#